data_ed4c29aa41e46d869087ee37b458dede
#
_entry.id   ed4c29aa41e46d869087ee37b458dede
#
_cell.length_a   1.000
_cell.length_b   1.000
_cell.length_c   1.000
_cell.angle_alpha   90.00
_cell.angle_beta   90.00
_cell.angle_gamma   90.00
#
_symmetry.space_group_name_H-M   'P 1'
#
loop_
_entity.id
_entity.type
_entity.pdbx_description
1 polymer ?
#
loop_
_entity_poly.entity_id
_entity_poly.type
_entity_poly.pdbx_seq_one_letter_code
_entity_poly.pdbx_strand_id
1 'polypeptide(L)'
;VSIPLSGIQGWLYKVLGSGSLDSSEPEIEKEVKKMSETITHAMILVTINQGYSDDVMYTARAAGATGGTILKGLRCSPEEVAKHFGMALQEEQEVLAIVVPKDKKTEIMTAISKQHGIDTPAHGVSFALPVDAIMGL
;
A
#
# COMPACT_ATOMS: atom_id res chain seq x y z
N VAL A 1 1.21 -22.18 11.92
CA VAL A 1 0.45 -21.12 12.50
C VAL A 1 -0.31 -20.39 11.46
N SER A 2 -1.50 -20.73 11.45
CA SER A 2 -2.41 -20.19 10.50
C SER A 2 -2.98 -18.91 10.94
N ILE A 3 -2.51 -17.89 10.43
CA ILE A 3 -2.96 -16.75 10.85
C ILE A 3 -3.58 -15.92 9.88
N PRO A 4 -3.93 -15.00 10.10
CA PRO A 4 -4.82 -14.03 9.57
C PRO A 4 -4.97 -13.95 8.07
N LEU A 5 -4.11 -14.52 7.29
CA LEU A 5 -4.35 -14.85 5.90
C LEU A 5 -5.57 -15.74 5.70
N SER A 6 -6.01 -16.39 6.75
CA SER A 6 -7.18 -17.25 6.72
C SER A 6 -8.47 -16.53 6.38
N GLY A 7 -8.62 -15.26 6.66
CA GLY A 7 -9.80 -14.50 6.31
C GLY A 7 -9.94 -14.27 4.81
N ILE A 8 -8.87 -13.82 4.17
CA ILE A 8 -8.85 -13.55 2.73
C ILE A 8 -8.72 -14.85 1.94
N GLN A 9 -7.87 -15.76 2.36
CA GLN A 9 -7.74 -17.07 1.72
C GLN A 9 -8.99 -17.92 1.88
N GLY A 10 -9.63 -17.90 3.04
CA GLY A 10 -10.88 -18.61 3.25
C GLY A 10 -11.99 -18.09 2.35
N TRP A 11 -12.06 -16.79 2.15
CA TRP A 11 -13.00 -16.18 1.24
C TRP A 11 -12.69 -16.53 -0.23
N LEU A 12 -11.44 -16.46 -0.64
CA LEU A 12 -10.99 -16.91 -1.95
C LEU A 12 -11.25 -18.40 -2.17
N TYR A 13 -11.01 -19.24 -1.19
CA TYR A 13 -11.34 -20.67 -1.26
C TYR A 13 -12.83 -20.92 -1.36
N LYS A 14 -13.65 -20.17 -0.67
CA LYS A 14 -15.10 -20.25 -0.80
C LYS A 14 -15.58 -19.87 -2.20
N VAL A 15 -14.97 -18.86 -2.78
CA VAL A 15 -15.28 -18.38 -4.11
C VAL A 15 -14.81 -19.35 -5.18
N LEU A 16 -13.59 -19.88 -5.04
CA LEU A 16 -12.97 -20.79 -6.00
C LEU A 16 -13.40 -22.25 -5.82
N GLY A 17 -13.70 -22.66 -4.59
CA GLY A 17 -14.01 -24.04 -4.24
C GLY A 17 -15.49 -24.44 -4.42
N SER A 18 -16.38 -23.51 -4.62
CA SER A 18 -17.80 -23.80 -4.78
C SER A 18 -18.19 -24.35 -6.15
N GLY A 19 -17.30 -24.33 -7.11
CA GLY A 19 -17.50 -24.95 -8.43
C GLY A 19 -18.60 -24.38 -9.29
N SER A 20 -19.34 -23.41 -8.81
CA SER A 20 -20.42 -22.74 -9.53
C SER A 20 -20.10 -21.27 -9.73
N LEU A 21 -19.19 -21.04 -10.66
CA LEU A 21 -18.78 -19.68 -11.03
C LEU A 21 -19.95 -18.81 -11.51
N ASP A 22 -20.96 -19.42 -12.13
CA ASP A 22 -22.06 -18.70 -12.75
C ASP A 22 -23.11 -18.18 -11.79
N SER A 23 -23.26 -18.80 -10.61
CA SER A 23 -24.30 -18.41 -9.64
C SER A 23 -23.78 -17.47 -8.55
N SER A 24 -22.48 -17.36 -8.38
CA SER A 24 -21.85 -16.55 -7.32
C SER A 24 -21.34 -15.19 -7.79
N GLU A 25 -21.12 -14.99 -9.08
CA GLU A 25 -20.65 -13.73 -9.64
C GLU A 25 -21.49 -12.50 -9.26
N PRO A 26 -22.83 -12.52 -9.38
CA PRO A 26 -23.62 -11.35 -9.01
C PRO A 26 -23.62 -11.04 -7.52
N GLU A 27 -23.48 -12.04 -6.67
CA GLU A 27 -23.40 -11.83 -5.22
C GLU A 27 -22.04 -11.27 -4.80
N ILE A 28 -20.98 -11.77 -5.41
CA ILE A 28 -19.62 -11.27 -5.20
C ILE A 28 -19.50 -9.83 -5.66
N GLU A 29 -20.00 -9.50 -6.82
CA GLU A 29 -20.03 -8.13 -7.32
C GLU A 29 -20.81 -7.19 -6.39
N LYS A 30 -21.91 -7.65 -5.85
CA LYS A 30 -22.71 -6.88 -4.88
C LYS A 30 -21.96 -6.68 -3.57
N GLU A 31 -21.31 -7.72 -3.06
CA GLU A 31 -20.51 -7.63 -1.84
C GLU A 31 -19.29 -6.72 -2.02
N VAL A 32 -18.57 -6.87 -3.12
CA VAL A 32 -17.43 -5.99 -3.46
C VAL A 32 -17.89 -4.54 -3.62
N LYS A 33 -19.02 -4.32 -4.26
CA LYS A 33 -19.61 -3.00 -4.41
C LYS A 33 -20.02 -2.40 -3.07
N LYS A 34 -20.64 -3.20 -2.21
CA LYS A 34 -21.03 -2.80 -0.87
C LYS A 34 -19.81 -2.47 0.00
N MET A 35 -18.76 -3.27 -0.05
CA MET A 35 -17.50 -2.98 0.62
C MET A 35 -16.85 -1.70 0.07
N SER A 36 -16.88 -1.52 -1.24
CA SER A 36 -16.37 -0.31 -1.88
C SER A 36 -17.16 0.95 -1.48
N GLU A 37 -18.45 0.84 -1.29
CA GLU A 37 -19.32 1.96 -0.86
C GLU A 37 -19.10 2.34 0.61
N THR A 38 -18.70 1.38 1.47
CA THR A 38 -18.44 1.63 2.88
C THR A 38 -17.04 2.20 3.14
N ILE A 39 -16.10 2.00 2.23
CA ILE A 39 -14.73 2.50 2.35
C ILE A 39 -14.68 3.96 1.92
N THR A 40 -14.37 4.84 2.85
CA THR A 40 -14.28 6.28 2.62
C THR A 40 -12.85 6.78 2.49
N HIS A 41 -11.90 6.04 3.02
CA HIS A 41 -10.49 6.43 3.06
C HIS A 41 -9.59 5.31 2.57
N ALA A 42 -8.40 5.70 2.15
CA ALA A 42 -7.32 4.79 1.77
C ALA A 42 -6.04 5.17 2.50
N MET A 43 -5.20 4.20 2.75
CA MET A 43 -3.85 4.43 3.26
C MET A 43 -2.86 4.24 2.11
N ILE A 44 -2.11 5.28 1.80
CA ILE A 44 -1.04 5.21 0.82
C ILE A 44 0.26 4.94 1.57
N LEU A 45 0.94 3.87 1.19
CA LEU A 45 2.27 3.56 1.67
C LEU A 45 3.27 3.85 0.56
N VAL A 46 4.28 4.64 0.87
CA VAL A 46 5.34 4.99 -0.07
C VAL A 46 6.66 4.54 0.52
N THR A 47 7.34 3.63 -0.16
CA THR A 47 8.69 3.23 0.21
C THR A 47 9.68 4.04 -0.61
N ILE A 48 10.61 4.70 0.03
CA ILE A 48 11.56 5.60 -0.60
C ILE A 48 12.94 5.44 0.01
N ASN A 49 13.95 5.87 -0.72
CA ASN A 49 15.30 5.96 -0.19
C ASN A 49 15.37 7.01 0.92
N GLN A 50 16.26 6.79 1.85
CA GLN A 50 16.48 7.69 2.98
C GLN A 50 16.76 9.12 2.51
N GLY A 51 16.16 10.10 3.18
CA GLY A 51 16.37 11.51 2.90
C GLY A 51 15.37 12.19 1.98
N TYR A 52 14.44 11.42 1.39
CA TYR A 52 13.45 11.95 0.47
C TYR A 52 12.05 12.09 1.06
N SER A 53 11.86 11.74 2.31
CA SER A 53 10.53 11.73 2.93
C SER A 53 9.88 13.11 2.98
N ASP A 54 10.65 14.14 3.26
CA ASP A 54 10.13 15.50 3.31
C ASP A 54 9.68 15.99 1.94
N ASP A 55 10.44 15.69 0.89
CA ASP A 55 10.10 16.05 -0.48
C ASP A 55 8.85 15.33 -0.96
N VAL A 56 8.76 14.04 -0.65
CA VAL A 56 7.57 13.24 -0.98
C VAL A 56 6.36 13.75 -0.22
N MET A 57 6.51 14.08 1.04
CA MET A 57 5.40 14.63 1.83
C MET A 57 4.96 16.00 1.32
N TYR A 58 5.88 16.83 0.89
CA TYR A 58 5.56 18.10 0.26
C TYR A 58 4.71 17.89 -1.01
N THR A 59 5.14 16.97 -1.87
CA THR A 59 4.40 16.61 -3.09
C THR A 59 3.00 16.07 -2.75
N ALA A 60 2.90 15.21 -1.77
CA ALA A 60 1.63 14.65 -1.34
C ALA A 60 0.67 15.73 -0.82
N ARG A 61 1.16 16.66 -0.03
CA ARG A 61 0.36 17.78 0.49
C ARG A 61 -0.12 18.70 -0.63
N ALA A 62 0.73 18.98 -1.60
CA ALA A 62 0.36 19.78 -2.76
C ALA A 62 -0.75 19.11 -3.58
N ALA A 63 -0.83 17.79 -3.57
CA ALA A 63 -1.88 17.03 -4.22
C ALA A 63 -3.14 16.80 -3.38
N GLY A 64 -3.13 17.24 -2.11
CA GLY A 64 -4.31 17.21 -1.24
C GLY A 64 -4.19 16.38 0.03
N ALA A 65 -3.03 15.80 0.32
CA ALA A 65 -2.82 15.09 1.58
C ALA A 65 -2.72 16.07 2.76
N THR A 66 -3.29 15.70 3.90
CA THR A 66 -3.25 16.54 5.11
C THR A 66 -2.01 16.30 5.94
N GLY A 67 -1.50 15.09 5.97
CA GLY A 67 -0.31 14.73 6.72
C GLY A 67 0.02 13.26 6.56
N GLY A 68 1.12 12.83 7.15
CA GLY A 68 1.55 11.45 7.09
C GLY A 68 2.50 11.10 8.23
N THR A 69 2.75 9.81 8.38
CA THR A 69 3.68 9.27 9.36
C THR A 69 4.88 8.69 8.62
N ILE A 70 6.07 9.03 9.07
CA ILE A 70 7.32 8.51 8.51
C ILE A 70 7.81 7.40 9.41
N LEU A 71 8.04 6.23 8.81
CA LEU A 71 8.62 5.08 9.47
C LEU A 71 9.99 4.81 8.88
N LYS A 72 10.96 4.51 9.71
CA LYS A 72 12.27 4.09 9.26
C LYS A 72 12.32 2.57 9.21
N GLY A 73 12.85 2.03 8.13
CA GLY A 73 12.93 0.59 7.92
C GLY A 73 14.22 0.19 7.25
N LEU A 74 14.39 -1.10 7.13
CA LEU A 74 15.52 -1.70 6.44
C LEU A 74 15.00 -2.51 5.27
N ARG A 75 15.60 -2.30 4.13
CA ARG A 75 15.32 -3.11 2.96
C ARG A 75 16.14 -4.39 3.05
N CYS A 76 15.45 -5.51 3.00
CA CYS A 76 16.08 -6.83 2.96
C CYS A 76 16.00 -7.38 1.54
N SER A 77 17.14 -7.56 0.91
CA SER A 77 17.23 -8.25 -0.36
C SER A 77 17.95 -9.58 -0.16
N PRO A 78 17.24 -10.71 -0.21
CA PRO A 78 17.84 -12.01 0.07
C PRO A 78 18.94 -12.42 -0.91
N GLU A 79 18.87 -11.97 -2.15
CA GLU A 79 19.82 -12.34 -3.19
C GLU A 79 21.14 -11.62 -3.08
N GLU A 80 21.13 -10.36 -2.67
CA GLU A 80 22.35 -9.58 -2.46
C GLU A 80 23.08 -9.99 -1.20
N VAL A 81 22.38 -10.47 -0.18
CA VAL A 81 22.93 -10.99 1.06
C VAL A 81 23.82 -12.22 0.82
N ALA A 82 23.43 -13.07 -0.12
CA ALA A 82 24.17 -14.29 -0.45
C ALA A 82 25.42 -14.01 -1.29
N LYS A 83 25.45 -12.90 -2.03
CA LYS A 83 26.55 -12.56 -2.95
C LYS A 83 27.67 -11.74 -2.29
N HIS A 84 27.40 -11.05 -1.22
CA HIS A 84 28.37 -10.19 -0.54
C HIS A 84 28.70 -10.69 0.87
N PHE A 85 29.60 -11.69 0.96
CA PHE A 85 30.30 -12.09 2.18
C PHE A 85 29.45 -12.56 3.37
N GLY A 86 28.22 -13.00 3.16
CA GLY A 86 27.35 -13.42 4.27
C GLY A 86 26.94 -12.27 5.21
N MET A 87 27.21 -11.03 4.83
CA MET A 87 26.75 -9.87 5.57
C MET A 87 25.55 -9.28 4.86
N ALA A 88 24.47 -9.12 5.59
CA ALA A 88 23.28 -8.43 5.12
C ALA A 88 23.63 -6.97 4.89
N LEU A 89 23.72 -6.55 3.63
CA LEU A 89 23.70 -5.14 3.31
C LEU A 89 22.29 -4.64 3.54
N GLN A 90 22.10 -4.04 4.70
CA GLN A 90 20.83 -3.43 5.05
C GLN A 90 20.82 -2.00 4.54
N GLU A 91 20.05 -1.75 3.51
CA GLU A 91 19.80 -0.38 3.06
C GLU A 91 18.71 0.25 3.89
N GLU A 92 18.99 1.39 4.48
CA GLU A 92 17.99 2.16 5.20
C GLU A 92 16.99 2.75 4.22
N GLN A 93 15.73 2.51 4.48
CA GLN A 93 14.63 3.09 3.73
C GLN A 93 13.66 3.81 4.66
N GLU A 94 12.93 4.74 4.10
CA GLU A 94 11.81 5.38 4.78
C GLU A 94 10.50 4.91 4.17
N VAL A 95 9.52 4.72 5.02
CA VAL A 95 8.16 4.39 4.61
C VAL A 95 7.24 5.52 5.06
N LEU A 96 6.56 6.11 4.10
CA LEU A 96 5.60 7.16 4.38
C LEU A 96 4.19 6.57 4.36
N ALA A 97 3.47 6.70 5.46
CA ALA A 97 2.10 6.25 5.57
C ALA A 97 1.17 7.47 5.60
N ILE A 98 0.28 7.57 4.62
CA ILE A 98 -0.61 8.71 4.44
C ILE A 98 -2.04 8.21 4.35
N VAL A 99 -2.90 8.66 5.24
CA VAL A 99 -4.34 8.37 5.17
C VAL A 99 -5.02 9.51 4.42
N VAL A 100 -5.71 9.16 3.36
CA VAL A 100 -6.36 10.14 2.47
C VAL A 100 -7.79 9.73 2.15
N PRO A 101 -8.66 10.69 1.81
CA PRO A 101 -9.97 10.35 1.26
C PRO A 101 -9.82 9.53 -0.02
N LYS A 102 -10.73 8.61 -0.23
CA LYS A 102 -10.72 7.69 -1.38
C LYS A 102 -10.60 8.40 -2.72
N ASP A 103 -11.28 9.51 -2.89
CA ASP A 103 -11.30 10.31 -4.11
C ASP A 103 -9.97 11.03 -4.39
N LYS A 104 -9.16 11.27 -3.36
CA LYS A 104 -7.84 11.90 -3.50
C LYS A 104 -6.69 10.91 -3.76
N LYS A 105 -6.92 9.65 -3.55
CA LYS A 105 -5.91 8.58 -3.63
C LYS A 105 -5.13 8.60 -4.95
N THR A 106 -5.83 8.55 -6.06
CA THR A 106 -5.21 8.44 -7.38
C THR A 106 -4.40 9.69 -7.73
N GLU A 107 -4.92 10.85 -7.41
CA GLU A 107 -4.24 12.14 -7.65
C GLU A 107 -2.92 12.22 -6.87
N ILE A 108 -2.95 11.87 -5.61
CA ILE A 108 -1.77 11.89 -4.75
C ILE A 108 -0.73 10.87 -5.20
N MET A 109 -1.14 9.63 -5.49
CA MET A 109 -0.25 8.58 -5.97
C MET A 109 0.39 8.94 -7.32
N THR A 110 -0.37 9.54 -8.21
CA THR A 110 0.13 10.00 -9.51
C THR A 110 1.18 11.08 -9.35
N ALA A 111 0.95 12.05 -8.48
CA ALA A 111 1.90 13.12 -8.21
C ALA A 111 3.21 12.59 -7.62
N ILE A 112 3.10 11.68 -6.65
CA ILE A 112 4.27 11.06 -6.04
C ILE A 112 5.04 10.23 -7.06
N SER A 113 4.36 9.46 -7.88
CA SER A 113 4.99 8.62 -8.90
C SER A 113 5.73 9.42 -9.96
N LYS A 114 5.21 10.56 -10.34
CA LYS A 114 5.86 11.44 -11.32
C LYS A 114 7.13 12.09 -10.81
N GLN A 115 7.12 12.54 -9.57
CA GLN A 115 8.22 13.32 -9.00
C GLN A 115 9.23 12.47 -8.24
N HIS A 116 8.78 11.37 -7.64
CA HIS A 116 9.58 10.54 -6.74
C HIS A 116 9.48 9.04 -7.03
N GLY A 117 9.11 8.67 -8.26
CA GLY A 117 8.93 7.29 -8.64
C GLY A 117 10.23 6.47 -8.76
N ILE A 118 10.09 5.25 -9.24
CA ILE A 118 11.20 4.29 -9.31
C ILE A 118 12.36 4.76 -10.18
N ASP A 119 12.08 5.58 -11.17
CA ASP A 119 13.10 6.12 -12.09
C ASP A 119 13.77 7.39 -11.58
N THR A 120 13.42 7.84 -10.39
CA THR A 120 14.01 9.02 -9.75
C THR A 120 15.01 8.63 -8.67
N PRO A 121 15.85 9.55 -8.18
CA PRO A 121 16.78 9.25 -7.09
C PRO A 121 16.10 8.75 -5.81
N ALA A 122 14.85 9.09 -5.58
CA ALA A 122 14.07 8.62 -4.44
C ALA A 122 13.71 7.14 -4.54
N HIS A 123 13.66 6.57 -5.74
CA HIS A 123 13.23 5.21 -6.03
C HIS A 123 11.91 4.84 -5.34
N GLY A 124 10.95 5.74 -5.44
CA GLY A 124 9.67 5.61 -4.74
C GLY A 124 8.76 4.57 -5.35
N VAL A 125 8.22 3.72 -4.50
CA VAL A 125 7.14 2.79 -4.85
C VAL A 125 5.97 3.09 -3.93
N SER A 126 4.82 3.38 -4.51
CA SER A 126 3.61 3.67 -3.74
C SER A 126 2.54 2.62 -3.99
N PHE A 127 1.86 2.24 -2.94
CA PHE A 127 0.70 1.35 -3.03
C PHE A 127 -0.34 1.79 -2.02
N ALA A 128 -1.60 1.49 -2.31
CA ALA A 128 -2.70 1.93 -1.48
C ALA A 128 -3.48 0.73 -0.94
N LEU A 129 -3.91 0.87 0.29
CA LEU A 129 -4.74 -0.10 0.99
C LEU A 129 -6.07 0.56 1.36
N PRO A 130 -7.19 -0.15 1.23
CA PRO A 130 -8.46 0.37 1.75
C PRO A 130 -8.42 0.42 3.27
N VAL A 131 -8.95 1.49 3.84
CA VAL A 131 -9.07 1.64 5.28
C VAL A 131 -10.49 1.27 5.69
N ASP A 132 -10.60 0.19 6.42
CA ASP A 132 -11.88 -0.37 6.85
C ASP A 132 -12.56 0.49 7.91
N ALA A 133 -11.78 0.97 8.88
CA ALA A 133 -12.31 1.82 9.96
C ALA A 133 -11.27 2.85 10.39
N ILE A 134 -11.74 4.03 10.72
CA ILE A 134 -10.93 5.13 11.27
C ILE A 134 -11.61 5.65 12.52
N MET A 135 -10.83 5.78 13.59
CA MET A 135 -11.27 6.42 14.82
C MET A 135 -10.24 7.47 15.24
N GLY A 136 -10.67 8.61 15.71
CA GLY A 136 -9.78 9.64 16.22
C GLY A 136 -9.33 10.69 15.21
N LEU A 137 -9.90 10.67 14.03
CA LEU A 137 -9.66 11.74 13.07
C LEU A 137 -10.52 12.97 13.38
#